data_1680e0dc10f5384ae6ce473e9bdefd02
#
_entry.id   1680e0dc10f5384ae6ce473e9bdefd02
#
_cell.length_a   1.000
_cell.length_b   1.000
_cell.length_c   1.000
_cell.angle_alpha   90.00
_cell.angle_beta   90.00
_cell.angle_gamma   90.00
#
_symmetry.space_group_name_H-M   'P 1'
#
loop_
_entity.id
_entity.type
_entity.pdbx_description
1 polymer ?
#
loop_
_entity_poly.entity_id
_entity_poly.type
_entity_poly.pdbx_seq_one_letter_code
_entity_poly.pdbx_strand_id
1 'polypeptide(L)'
;MDPNLMVQQQVDNLWQHFVGVICLNQTGRIQVKRVLPEFFDKWPTPESFLKSRKSTVIKVIKSLGFYNRREHTIRQMTKDFMTWDREDATKLYGVGKYGSDSYELFYKKRIPENVGDHELQRYIREEFK
;
A
#
# COMPACT_ATOMS: atom_id res chain seq x y z
N MET A 1 -11.27 11.28 -8.61
CA MET A 1 -10.09 10.39 -8.48
C MET A 1 -9.82 9.68 -9.79
N ASP A 2 -8.56 9.52 -10.15
CA ASP A 2 -8.16 8.84 -11.37
C ASP A 2 -8.49 7.35 -11.27
N PRO A 3 -9.32 6.80 -12.18
CA PRO A 3 -9.67 5.38 -12.14
C PRO A 3 -8.52 4.43 -12.42
N ASN A 4 -7.39 4.96 -12.91
CA ASN A 4 -6.19 4.14 -13.12
C ASN A 4 -5.31 4.01 -11.87
N LEU A 5 -5.61 4.72 -10.80
CA LEU A 5 -4.90 4.60 -9.53
C LEU A 5 -5.49 3.45 -8.74
N MET A 6 -4.97 2.27 -9.01
CA MET A 6 -5.54 1.02 -8.52
C MET A 6 -5.68 0.92 -7.00
N VAL A 7 -4.72 1.47 -6.26
CA VAL A 7 -4.73 1.36 -4.80
C VAL A 7 -5.99 2.00 -4.22
N GLN A 8 -6.42 3.14 -4.77
CA GLN A 8 -7.60 3.84 -4.31
C GLN A 8 -8.90 3.15 -4.69
N GLN A 9 -8.85 2.21 -5.64
CA GLN A 9 -10.01 1.47 -6.09
C GLN A 9 -10.33 0.25 -5.23
N GLN A 10 -9.35 -0.25 -4.46
CA GLN A 10 -9.48 -1.54 -3.77
C GLN A 10 -9.33 -1.47 -2.26
N VAL A 11 -9.05 -0.30 -1.69
CA VAL A 11 -8.76 -0.19 -0.27
C VAL A 11 -9.80 0.65 0.46
N ASP A 12 -10.09 0.30 1.70
CA ASP A 12 -11.09 0.96 2.54
C ASP A 12 -10.47 1.81 3.63
N ASN A 13 -9.19 1.62 3.95
CA ASN A 13 -8.54 2.35 5.02
C ASN A 13 -7.06 2.56 4.72
N LEU A 14 -6.43 3.39 5.53
CA LEU A 14 -5.04 3.81 5.31
C LEU A 14 -4.05 2.65 5.38
N TRP A 15 -4.24 1.73 6.32
CA TRP A 15 -3.37 0.55 6.41
C TRP A 15 -3.44 -0.28 5.13
N GLN A 16 -4.65 -0.52 4.62
CA GLN A 16 -4.84 -1.27 3.37
C GLN A 16 -4.17 -0.55 2.21
N HIS A 17 -4.21 0.78 2.19
CA HIS A 17 -3.52 1.56 1.17
C HIS A 17 -2.02 1.24 1.15
N PHE A 18 -1.37 1.22 2.31
CA PHE A 18 0.06 0.94 2.37
C PHE A 18 0.39 -0.52 2.04
N VAL A 19 -0.47 -1.46 2.38
CA VAL A 19 -0.31 -2.85 1.93
C VAL A 19 -0.31 -2.90 0.39
N GLY A 20 -1.24 -2.21 -0.23
CA GLY A 20 -1.31 -2.14 -1.69
C GLY A 20 -0.05 -1.54 -2.30
N VAL A 21 0.48 -0.47 -1.72
CA VAL A 21 1.73 0.17 -2.15
C VAL A 21 2.89 -0.83 -2.13
N ILE A 22 3.03 -1.58 -1.04
CA ILE A 22 4.09 -2.58 -0.91
C ILE A 22 3.94 -3.68 -1.97
N CYS A 23 2.72 -4.14 -2.20
CA CYS A 23 2.46 -5.17 -3.19
C CYS A 23 2.74 -4.70 -4.62
N LEU A 24 2.53 -3.42 -4.91
CA LEU A 24 2.80 -2.86 -6.23
C LEU A 24 4.29 -2.72 -6.55
N ASN A 25 5.14 -2.73 -5.54
CA ASN A 25 6.58 -2.62 -5.76
C ASN A 25 7.09 -3.83 -6.54
N GLN A 26 7.60 -3.60 -7.77
CA GLN A 26 8.15 -4.63 -8.66
C GLN A 26 7.12 -5.71 -9.09
N THR A 27 5.82 -5.38 -9.05
CA THR A 27 4.77 -6.32 -9.46
C THR A 27 3.70 -5.56 -10.26
N GLY A 28 3.18 -6.21 -11.30
CA GLY A 28 2.16 -5.60 -12.15
C GLY A 28 0.82 -5.40 -11.43
N ARG A 29 0.10 -4.34 -11.83
CA ARG A 29 -1.19 -3.99 -11.24
C ARG A 29 -2.23 -5.09 -11.34
N ILE A 30 -2.23 -5.84 -12.44
CA ILE A 30 -3.19 -6.94 -12.66
C ILE A 30 -3.05 -8.01 -11.60
N GLN A 31 -1.80 -8.39 -11.29
CA GLN A 31 -1.53 -9.41 -10.27
C GLN A 31 -1.98 -8.93 -8.88
N VAL A 32 -1.66 -7.68 -8.55
CA VAL A 32 -2.02 -7.10 -7.26
C VAL A 32 -3.55 -7.03 -7.13
N LYS A 33 -4.25 -6.64 -8.19
CA LYS A 33 -5.71 -6.58 -8.22
C LYS A 33 -6.37 -7.93 -7.91
N ARG A 34 -5.73 -9.02 -8.32
CA ARG A 34 -6.25 -10.36 -8.05
C ARG A 34 -6.04 -10.80 -6.61
N VAL A 35 -4.96 -10.33 -5.99
CA VAL A 35 -4.54 -10.78 -4.66
C VAL A 35 -5.17 -9.96 -3.54
N LEU A 36 -5.27 -8.64 -3.71
CA LEU A 36 -5.73 -7.76 -2.64
C LEU A 36 -7.13 -8.10 -2.09
N PRO A 37 -8.14 -8.42 -2.91
CA PRO A 37 -9.46 -8.77 -2.37
C PRO A 37 -9.40 -9.96 -1.42
N GLU A 38 -8.67 -11.02 -1.77
CA GLU A 38 -8.51 -12.19 -0.91
C GLU A 38 -7.74 -11.84 0.36
N PHE A 39 -6.68 -11.03 0.21
CA PHE A 39 -5.86 -10.61 1.34
C PHE A 39 -6.70 -9.86 2.37
N PHE A 40 -7.50 -8.87 1.92
CA PHE A 40 -8.28 -8.06 2.84
C PHE A 40 -9.55 -8.75 3.32
N ASP A 41 -10.01 -9.79 2.63
CA ASP A 41 -11.07 -10.64 3.13
C ASP A 41 -10.61 -11.42 4.37
N LYS A 42 -9.38 -11.92 4.34
CA LYS A 42 -8.77 -12.64 5.46
C LYS A 42 -8.29 -11.72 6.57
N TRP A 43 -7.72 -10.59 6.20
CA TRP A 43 -7.11 -9.65 7.16
C TRP A 43 -7.56 -8.22 6.83
N PRO A 44 -8.78 -7.85 7.29
CA PRO A 44 -9.31 -6.51 6.99
C PRO A 44 -8.67 -5.40 7.83
N THR A 45 -8.01 -5.74 8.94
CA THR A 45 -7.42 -4.77 9.86
C THR A 45 -5.97 -5.11 10.15
N PRO A 46 -5.15 -4.12 10.57
CA PRO A 46 -3.76 -4.41 10.95
C PRO A 46 -3.69 -5.40 12.13
N GLU A 47 -4.60 -5.31 13.07
CA GLU A 47 -4.63 -6.21 14.22
C GLU A 47 -4.86 -7.65 13.78
N SER A 48 -5.79 -7.88 12.86
CA SER A 48 -6.06 -9.23 12.34
C SER A 48 -4.86 -9.79 11.60
N PHE A 49 -4.15 -8.94 10.85
CA PHE A 49 -2.95 -9.36 10.13
C PHE A 49 -1.82 -9.76 11.09
N LEU A 50 -1.61 -8.98 12.16
CA LEU A 50 -0.55 -9.29 13.13
C LEU A 50 -0.75 -10.63 13.85
N LYS A 51 -1.98 -11.12 13.90
CA LYS A 51 -2.29 -12.45 14.47
C LYS A 51 -2.10 -13.57 13.45
N SER A 52 -1.84 -13.26 12.19
CA SER A 52 -1.72 -14.25 11.13
C SER A 52 -0.38 -14.99 11.19
N ARG A 53 -0.37 -16.20 10.65
CA ARG A 53 0.85 -16.97 10.50
C ARG A 53 1.53 -16.63 9.17
N LYS A 54 2.85 -16.58 9.18
CA LYS A 54 3.65 -16.32 7.98
C LYS A 54 3.28 -17.26 6.83
N SER A 55 3.12 -18.54 7.10
CA SER A 55 2.81 -19.54 6.07
C SER A 55 1.47 -19.27 5.39
N THR A 56 0.48 -18.82 6.15
CA THR A 56 -0.85 -18.50 5.61
C THR A 56 -0.78 -17.27 4.72
N VAL A 57 -0.06 -16.25 5.16
CA VAL A 57 0.13 -15.01 4.38
C VAL A 57 0.83 -15.33 3.05
N ILE A 58 1.90 -16.12 3.11
CA ILE A 58 2.66 -16.49 1.91
C ILE A 58 1.75 -17.18 0.88
N LYS A 59 0.86 -18.07 1.32
CA LYS A 59 -0.07 -18.74 0.40
C LYS A 59 -0.93 -17.74 -0.38
N VAL A 60 -1.33 -16.66 0.25
CA VAL A 60 -2.16 -15.62 -0.40
C VAL A 60 -1.36 -14.78 -1.38
N ILE A 61 -0.13 -14.36 -1.00
CA ILE A 61 0.66 -13.42 -1.81
C ILE A 61 1.67 -14.10 -2.73
N LYS A 62 1.73 -15.42 -2.74
CA LYS A 62 2.75 -16.19 -3.47
C LYS A 62 2.83 -15.82 -4.96
N SER A 63 1.69 -15.58 -5.60
CA SER A 63 1.64 -15.23 -7.03
C SER A 63 2.28 -13.89 -7.35
N LEU A 64 2.48 -13.02 -6.35
CA LEU A 64 3.14 -11.73 -6.57
C LEU A 64 4.65 -11.86 -6.70
N GLY A 65 5.24 -13.00 -6.31
CA GLY A 65 6.69 -13.15 -6.24
C GLY A 65 7.28 -12.49 -5.01
N PHE A 66 8.55 -12.74 -4.75
CA PHE A 66 9.26 -12.19 -3.58
C PHE A 66 8.46 -12.35 -2.29
N TYR A 67 7.77 -13.47 -2.12
CA TYR A 67 6.74 -13.61 -1.09
C TYR A 67 7.31 -13.59 0.34
N ASN A 68 8.48 -14.17 0.57
CA ASN A 68 9.12 -14.10 1.89
C ASN A 68 9.45 -12.66 2.27
N ARG A 69 10.03 -11.91 1.33
CA ARG A 69 10.40 -10.52 1.52
C ARG A 69 9.17 -9.64 1.69
N ARG A 70 8.14 -9.88 0.89
CA ARG A 70 6.90 -9.10 0.97
C ARG A 70 6.16 -9.33 2.27
N GLU A 71 6.08 -10.59 2.72
CA GLU A 71 5.48 -10.90 4.01
C GLU A 71 6.21 -10.15 5.13
N HIS A 72 7.53 -10.21 5.13
CA HIS A 72 8.34 -9.50 6.11
C HIS A 72 8.08 -7.99 6.05
N THR A 73 8.07 -7.41 4.86
CA THR A 73 7.86 -5.98 4.67
C THR A 73 6.49 -5.54 5.15
N ILE A 74 5.44 -6.29 4.78
CA ILE A 74 4.08 -5.95 5.20
C ILE A 74 3.97 -6.06 6.73
N ARG A 75 4.57 -7.08 7.32
CA ARG A 75 4.50 -7.29 8.78
C ARG A 75 5.22 -6.19 9.54
N GLN A 76 6.41 -5.79 9.10
CA GLN A 76 7.16 -4.70 9.75
C GLN A 76 6.43 -3.37 9.58
N MET A 77 5.89 -3.10 8.38
CA MET A 77 5.09 -1.89 8.15
C MET A 77 3.88 -1.88 9.09
N THR A 78 3.22 -3.01 9.25
CA THR A 78 2.03 -3.11 10.10
C THR A 78 2.37 -2.81 11.57
N LYS A 79 3.49 -3.33 12.06
CA LYS A 79 3.97 -3.02 13.41
C LYS A 79 4.25 -1.53 13.58
N ASP A 80 4.93 -0.92 12.60
CA ASP A 80 5.18 0.52 12.62
C ASP A 80 3.88 1.31 12.58
N PHE A 81 2.92 0.86 11.79
CA PHE A 81 1.62 1.53 11.65
C PHE A 81 0.89 1.63 12.98
N MET A 82 1.00 0.61 13.83
CA MET A 82 0.27 0.59 15.11
C MET A 82 0.65 1.73 16.05
N THR A 83 1.88 2.24 15.94
CA THR A 83 2.37 3.32 16.80
C THR A 83 2.69 4.61 16.03
N TRP A 84 2.36 4.64 14.75
CA TRP A 84 2.67 5.76 13.87
C TRP A 84 1.81 6.99 14.19
N ASP A 85 2.44 8.17 14.17
CA ASP A 85 1.79 9.44 14.47
C ASP A 85 0.95 10.01 13.32
N ARG A 86 0.95 9.34 12.16
CA ARG A 86 0.22 9.71 10.94
C ARG A 86 0.72 10.99 10.27
N GLU A 87 1.95 11.38 10.55
CA GLU A 87 2.56 12.58 9.95
C GLU A 87 3.45 12.25 8.76
N ASP A 88 4.48 11.46 8.94
CA ASP A 88 5.47 11.17 7.90
C ASP A 88 5.45 9.68 7.53
N ALA A 89 4.89 9.37 6.37
CA ALA A 89 4.76 7.98 5.92
C ALA A 89 6.10 7.32 5.61
N THR A 90 7.18 8.09 5.43
CA THR A 90 8.51 7.50 5.23
C THR A 90 9.02 6.77 6.47
N LYS A 91 8.42 7.01 7.63
CA LYS A 91 8.75 6.29 8.87
C LYS A 91 8.21 4.86 8.88
N LEU A 92 7.29 4.53 7.97
CA LEU A 92 6.75 3.19 7.86
C LEU A 92 7.67 2.34 7.00
N TYR A 93 8.07 1.18 7.53
CA TYR A 93 8.96 0.27 6.82
C TYR A 93 8.38 -0.11 5.45
N GLY A 94 9.19 -0.01 4.41
CA GLY A 94 8.83 -0.46 3.07
C GLY A 94 7.90 0.44 2.27
N VAL A 95 7.46 1.56 2.83
CA VAL A 95 6.51 2.46 2.13
C VAL A 95 7.19 3.24 1.01
N GLY A 96 8.37 3.80 1.25
CA GLY A 96 9.13 4.51 0.23
C GLY A 96 8.48 5.79 -0.28
N LYS A 97 9.05 6.35 -1.37
CA LYS A 97 8.59 7.64 -1.91
C LYS A 97 7.19 7.55 -2.51
N TYR A 98 6.87 6.47 -3.24
CA TYR A 98 5.52 6.31 -3.80
C TYR A 98 4.46 6.33 -2.71
N GLY A 99 4.67 5.56 -1.64
CA GLY A 99 3.72 5.50 -0.53
C GLY A 99 3.58 6.82 0.19
N SER A 100 4.70 7.52 0.42
CA SER A 100 4.69 8.84 1.06
C SER A 100 3.97 9.87 0.19
N ASP A 101 4.26 9.91 -1.11
CA ASP A 101 3.62 10.83 -2.05
C ASP A 101 2.12 10.56 -2.16
N SER A 102 1.73 9.28 -2.24
CA SER A 102 0.31 8.92 -2.31
C SER A 102 -0.44 9.31 -1.04
N TYR A 103 0.20 9.13 0.13
CA TYR A 103 -0.40 9.55 1.39
C TYR A 103 -0.64 11.06 1.41
N GLU A 104 0.35 11.86 0.99
CA GLU A 104 0.21 13.31 0.95
C GLU A 104 -0.94 13.73 0.03
N LEU A 105 -1.05 13.12 -1.15
CA LEU A 105 -2.07 13.47 -2.13
C LEU A 105 -3.47 13.04 -1.71
N PHE A 106 -3.64 11.81 -1.25
CA PHE A 106 -4.97 11.23 -1.06
C PHE A 106 -5.54 11.43 0.34
N TYR A 107 -4.68 11.53 1.34
CA TYR A 107 -5.12 11.61 2.73
C TYR A 107 -4.89 12.97 3.35
N LYS A 108 -3.81 13.66 3.01
CA LYS A 108 -3.52 15.01 3.52
C LYS A 108 -3.84 16.12 2.52
N LYS A 109 -4.17 15.75 1.28
CA LYS A 109 -4.52 16.71 0.21
C LYS A 109 -3.41 17.71 -0.06
N ARG A 110 -2.15 17.28 0.04
CA ARG A 110 -0.97 18.09 -0.27
C ARG A 110 -0.27 17.54 -1.50
N ILE A 111 0.35 18.42 -2.28
CA ILE A 111 1.15 18.02 -3.43
C ILE A 111 2.60 17.92 -2.96
N PRO A 112 3.19 16.70 -2.91
CA PRO A 112 4.58 16.55 -2.49
C PRO A 112 5.54 17.06 -3.54
N GLU A 113 6.75 17.41 -3.12
CA GLU A 113 7.81 17.81 -4.03
C GLU A 113 8.37 16.61 -4.78
N ASN A 114 8.77 16.83 -6.04
CA ASN A 114 9.47 15.82 -6.86
C ASN A 114 8.73 14.47 -6.94
N VAL A 115 7.44 14.53 -7.23
CA VAL A 115 6.65 13.30 -7.41
C VAL A 115 7.22 12.52 -8.60
N GLY A 116 7.70 11.29 -8.33
CA GLY A 116 8.35 10.45 -9.33
C GLY A 116 7.43 9.46 -10.02
N ASP A 117 6.27 9.15 -9.47
CA ASP A 117 5.36 8.16 -10.02
C ASP A 117 4.43 8.76 -11.07
N HIS A 118 4.33 8.12 -12.23
CA HIS A 118 3.53 8.64 -13.35
C HIS A 118 2.04 8.73 -13.03
N GLU A 119 1.50 7.79 -12.29
CA GLU A 119 0.08 7.81 -11.95
C GLU A 119 -0.24 8.93 -10.96
N LEU A 120 0.66 9.19 -10.00
CA LEU A 120 0.49 10.32 -9.09
C LEU A 120 0.66 11.65 -9.81
N GLN A 121 1.60 11.76 -10.74
CA GLN A 121 1.75 12.97 -11.58
C GLN A 121 0.48 13.22 -12.39
N ARG A 122 -0.09 12.18 -12.95
CA ARG A 122 -1.34 12.28 -13.70
C ARG A 122 -2.48 12.75 -12.80
N TYR A 123 -2.57 12.21 -11.59
CA TYR A 123 -3.57 12.65 -10.61
C TYR A 123 -3.45 14.14 -10.31
N ILE A 124 -2.21 14.62 -10.08
CA ILE A 124 -1.97 16.04 -9.80
C ILE A 124 -2.46 16.88 -10.96
N ARG A 125 -2.14 16.50 -12.20
CA ARG A 125 -2.56 17.27 -13.39
C ARG A 125 -4.08 17.34 -13.53
N GLU A 126 -4.78 16.27 -13.17
CA GLU A 126 -6.24 16.19 -13.36
C GLU A 126 -7.03 16.83 -12.23
N GLU A 127 -6.54 16.72 -10.99
CA GLU A 127 -7.29 17.10 -9.79
C GLU A 127 -6.86 18.42 -9.17
N PHE A 128 -5.62 18.87 -9.43
CA PHE A 128 -5.04 20.06 -8.81
C PHE A 128 -4.66 21.12 -9.83
N LYS A 129 -5.43 21.24 -10.87
CA LYS A 129 -5.21 22.30 -11.87
C LYS A 129 -5.44 23.68 -11.28
#